data_d01c67e68b0b7721fc1d49c0705cdb2e
#
_entry.id   d01c67e68b0b7721fc1d49c0705cdb2e
#
_cell.length_a   1.000
_cell.length_b   1.000
_cell.length_c   1.000
_cell.angle_alpha   90.00
_cell.angle_beta   90.00
_cell.angle_gamma   90.00
#
_symmetry.space_group_name_H-M   'P 1'
#
loop_
_entity.id
_entity.type
_entity.pdbx_description
1 polymer ?
#
loop_
_entity_poly.entity_id
_entity_poly.type
_entity_poly.pdbx_seq_one_letter_code
_entity_poly.pdbx_strand_id
1 'polypeptide(L)'
;MQSNAPASFKRPFYLRWPFGLAVGVVITYGVAFAMHWDDRAALWIKEGFESTAERSESVWLPDYTVDIDAKPLPAMADYEASDLAYNPSTRTLFAVMGKQPFLTELNLDGDVLRNIPLNGWANPEGVTVMDGGYLAITDERLHDLTVVKVDATTTVLNHADFLSHDLGESPNGNKGYEAVVWDASKQRLVIGEERPPRLYEWKSNGQGQLTGEKTPLPSDSLDLRNLSALGIDPRTGHLLALSADSNMLLELDEQGEQVSFMTLLGGFNGLQHTIPRAEGVAMDDQGTLYMVSEPALFYRFTEG
;
A
#
# COMPACT_ATOMS: atom_id res chain seq x y z
N MET A 1 68.01 19.57 38.01
CA MET A 1 66.96 18.64 37.63
C MET A 1 66.17 19.27 36.48
N GLN A 2 66.49 18.89 35.23
CA GLN A 2 65.71 19.32 34.04
C GLN A 2 64.58 18.34 33.82
N SER A 3 63.36 18.86 33.85
CA SER A 3 62.11 18.12 33.57
C SER A 3 61.96 18.01 32.04
N ASN A 4 62.13 16.82 31.50
CA ASN A 4 61.78 16.51 30.10
C ASN A 4 60.25 16.31 29.98
N ALA A 5 59.55 17.31 29.44
CA ALA A 5 58.15 17.12 29.04
C ALA A 5 58.07 16.22 27.80
N PRO A 6 57.12 15.27 27.71
CA PRO A 6 57.00 14.40 26.55
C PRO A 6 56.54 15.19 25.32
N ALA A 7 57.22 14.98 24.20
CA ALA A 7 56.86 15.56 22.91
C ALA A 7 55.47 15.10 22.46
N SER A 8 54.54 16.06 22.28
CA SER A 8 53.24 15.78 21.73
C SER A 8 53.36 15.49 20.23
N PHE A 9 53.19 14.24 19.82
CA PHE A 9 53.10 13.83 18.44
C PHE A 9 51.78 14.37 17.83
N LYS A 10 51.82 15.49 17.21
CA LYS A 10 50.73 15.98 16.38
C LYS A 10 50.67 15.13 15.10
N ARG A 11 49.65 14.27 14.94
CA ARG A 11 49.46 13.53 13.69
C ARG A 11 49.33 14.53 12.55
N PRO A 12 49.99 14.30 11.39
CA PRO A 12 49.95 15.21 10.26
C PRO A 12 48.55 15.31 9.70
N PHE A 13 48.17 16.51 9.19
CA PHE A 13 46.82 16.86 8.74
C PHE A 13 46.24 15.89 7.67
N TYR A 14 47.09 15.39 6.76
CA TYR A 14 46.68 14.38 5.73
C TYR A 14 46.28 13.02 6.29
N LEU A 15 46.64 12.66 7.52
CA LEU A 15 46.19 11.44 8.19
C LEU A 15 44.85 11.60 8.92
N ARG A 16 44.38 12.82 9.12
CA ARG A 16 43.07 13.13 9.73
C ARG A 16 41.96 13.23 8.70
N TRP A 17 42.28 13.69 7.51
CA TRP A 17 41.30 13.93 6.44
C TRP A 17 40.64 12.64 5.90
N PRO A 18 41.39 11.55 5.57
CA PRO A 18 40.78 10.33 5.10
C PRO A 18 39.93 9.64 6.18
N PHE A 19 40.29 9.78 7.45
CA PHE A 19 39.46 9.24 8.54
C PHE A 19 38.13 10.03 8.65
N GLY A 20 38.17 11.36 8.59
CA GLY A 20 36.97 12.19 8.59
C GLY A 20 36.07 11.91 7.38
N LEU A 21 36.67 11.70 6.21
CA LEU A 21 35.95 11.35 4.98
C LEU A 21 35.32 9.96 5.08
N ALA A 22 36.04 8.98 5.61
CA ALA A 22 35.49 7.62 5.83
C ALA A 22 34.31 7.62 6.82
N VAL A 23 34.43 8.36 7.91
CA VAL A 23 33.30 8.53 8.87
C VAL A 23 32.12 9.23 8.22
N GLY A 24 32.37 10.28 7.42
CA GLY A 24 31.33 10.98 6.66
C GLY A 24 30.59 10.04 5.71
N VAL A 25 31.29 9.22 4.93
CA VAL A 25 30.72 8.24 4.02
C VAL A 25 29.85 7.20 4.77
N VAL A 26 30.35 6.68 5.90
CA VAL A 26 29.60 5.71 6.71
C VAL A 26 28.32 6.33 7.28
N ILE A 27 28.39 7.57 7.76
CA ILE A 27 27.20 8.27 8.28
C ILE A 27 26.21 8.53 7.14
N THR A 28 26.68 9.04 5.99
CA THR A 28 25.81 9.31 4.84
C THR A 28 25.14 8.03 4.33
N TYR A 29 25.90 6.93 4.21
CA TYR A 29 25.35 5.62 3.84
C TYR A 29 24.37 5.11 4.90
N GLY A 30 24.69 5.23 6.18
CA GLY A 30 23.78 4.83 7.26
C GLY A 30 22.47 5.65 7.27
N VAL A 31 22.52 6.94 6.93
CA VAL A 31 21.31 7.76 6.76
C VAL A 31 20.54 7.34 5.50
N ALA A 32 21.22 7.13 4.37
CA ALA A 32 20.59 6.70 3.13
C ALA A 32 19.89 5.34 3.32
N PHE A 33 20.57 4.38 3.95
CA PHE A 33 20.02 3.08 4.30
C PHE A 33 18.82 3.19 5.26
N ALA A 34 18.92 3.99 6.32
CA ALA A 34 17.83 4.21 7.27
C ALA A 34 16.62 4.92 6.65
N MET A 35 16.84 5.69 5.59
CA MET A 35 15.80 6.42 4.84
C MET A 35 15.34 5.66 3.58
N HIS A 36 15.85 4.45 3.31
CA HIS A 36 15.61 3.67 2.08
C HIS A 36 15.86 4.44 0.77
N TRP A 37 16.86 5.30 0.78
CA TRP A 37 17.27 6.03 -0.43
C TRP A 37 18.07 5.14 -1.38
N ASP A 38 18.76 4.13 -0.87
CA ASP A 38 19.46 3.11 -1.63
C ASP A 38 18.48 2.27 -2.46
N ASP A 39 17.38 1.81 -1.87
CA ASP A 39 16.33 1.04 -2.55
C ASP A 39 15.68 1.87 -3.65
N ARG A 40 15.27 3.12 -3.33
CA ARG A 40 14.74 4.05 -4.34
C ARG A 40 15.73 4.36 -5.45
N ALA A 41 17.02 4.51 -5.12
CA ALA A 41 18.04 4.74 -6.13
C ALA A 41 18.24 3.53 -7.03
N ALA A 42 18.17 2.31 -6.49
CA ALA A 42 18.23 1.07 -7.26
C ALA A 42 17.03 0.93 -8.20
N LEU A 43 15.82 1.20 -7.71
CA LEU A 43 14.58 1.21 -8.52
C LEU A 43 14.65 2.27 -9.62
N TRP A 44 15.03 3.50 -9.29
CA TRP A 44 15.17 4.57 -10.28
C TRP A 44 16.20 4.25 -11.36
N ILE A 45 17.31 3.58 -11.00
CA ILE A 45 18.30 3.12 -11.97
C ILE A 45 17.67 2.03 -12.85
N LYS A 46 16.91 1.08 -12.28
CA LYS A 46 16.22 0.03 -13.03
C LYS A 46 15.25 0.63 -14.04
N GLU A 47 14.38 1.55 -13.62
CA GLU A 47 13.45 2.28 -14.48
C GLU A 47 14.13 2.99 -15.66
N GLY A 48 15.36 3.49 -15.44
CA GLY A 48 16.16 4.13 -16.48
C GLY A 48 16.60 3.20 -17.63
N PHE A 49 16.52 1.88 -17.43
CA PHE A 49 16.83 0.87 -18.45
C PHE A 49 15.58 0.29 -19.13
N GLU A 50 14.37 0.57 -18.63
CA GLU A 50 13.12 0.10 -19.22
C GLU A 50 12.92 0.71 -20.62
N SER A 51 12.55 -0.15 -21.58
CA SER A 51 12.29 0.28 -22.95
C SER A 51 10.93 1.00 -23.06
N THR A 52 10.75 1.79 -24.13
CA THR A 52 9.46 2.43 -24.40
C THR A 52 8.32 1.42 -24.57
N ALA A 53 8.60 0.21 -25.07
CA ALA A 53 7.60 -0.85 -25.23
C ALA A 53 7.16 -1.39 -23.87
N GLU A 54 8.08 -1.69 -22.97
CA GLU A 54 7.77 -2.15 -21.60
C GLU A 54 6.97 -1.10 -20.83
N ARG A 55 7.33 0.18 -20.94
CA ARG A 55 6.56 1.27 -20.33
C ARG A 55 5.12 1.35 -20.84
N SER A 56 4.90 1.13 -22.15
CA SER A 56 3.55 1.17 -22.73
C SER A 56 2.66 -0.02 -22.35
N GLU A 57 3.23 -1.09 -21.81
CA GLU A 57 2.54 -2.29 -21.32
C GLU A 57 2.36 -2.26 -19.78
N SER A 58 2.82 -1.20 -19.13
CA SER A 58 2.79 -1.02 -17.68
C SER A 58 1.91 0.16 -17.26
N VAL A 59 1.66 0.31 -15.95
CA VAL A 59 1.03 1.49 -15.35
C VAL A 59 1.95 2.69 -15.47
N TRP A 60 3.24 2.46 -15.32
CA TRP A 60 4.31 3.45 -15.31
C TRP A 60 4.09 4.59 -14.30
N LEU A 61 4.13 4.24 -13.04
CA LEU A 61 3.88 5.14 -11.91
C LEU A 61 4.67 6.47 -11.89
N PRO A 62 5.89 6.59 -12.49
CA PRO A 62 6.60 7.88 -12.55
C PRO A 62 5.85 9.00 -13.29
N ASP A 63 4.95 8.68 -14.21
CA ASP A 63 4.21 9.67 -15.00
C ASP A 63 2.95 10.20 -14.29
N TYR A 64 2.61 9.65 -13.10
CA TYR A 64 1.46 10.08 -12.32
C TYR A 64 1.73 11.36 -11.54
N THR A 65 0.77 12.27 -11.56
CA THR A 65 0.78 13.51 -10.78
C THR A 65 -0.50 13.68 -9.98
N VAL A 66 -0.38 14.23 -8.75
CA VAL A 66 -1.53 14.47 -7.89
C VAL A 66 -2.40 15.58 -8.46
N ASP A 67 -3.69 15.35 -8.53
CA ASP A 67 -4.71 16.32 -8.94
C ASP A 67 -5.64 16.70 -7.75
N ILE A 68 -5.89 15.76 -6.82
CA ILE A 68 -6.50 16.05 -5.52
C ILE A 68 -5.47 15.70 -4.44
N ASP A 69 -4.99 16.71 -3.73
CA ASP A 69 -3.93 16.58 -2.71
C ASP A 69 -4.51 16.80 -1.30
N ALA A 70 -4.48 15.75 -0.49
CA ALA A 70 -4.84 15.78 0.92
C ALA A 70 -6.25 16.32 1.23
N LYS A 71 -7.26 15.94 0.44
CA LYS A 71 -8.66 16.31 0.70
C LYS A 71 -9.15 15.61 1.96
N PRO A 72 -9.54 16.35 3.03
CA PRO A 72 -10.09 15.72 4.23
C PRO A 72 -11.41 15.02 3.93
N LEU A 73 -11.58 13.81 4.44
CA LEU A 73 -12.86 13.12 4.45
C LEU A 73 -13.68 13.63 5.65
N PRO A 74 -14.83 14.31 5.43
CA PRO A 74 -15.58 14.96 6.50
C PRO A 74 -16.03 13.97 7.58
N ALA A 75 -15.87 14.36 8.84
CA ALA A 75 -16.24 13.59 10.03
C ALA A 75 -15.54 12.21 10.16
N MET A 76 -14.45 11.98 9.43
CA MET A 76 -13.74 10.68 9.41
C MET A 76 -12.37 10.71 10.08
N ALA A 77 -11.89 11.88 10.53
CA ALA A 77 -10.55 12.05 11.09
C ALA A 77 -10.22 11.14 12.30
N ASP A 78 -11.26 10.72 13.05
CA ASP A 78 -11.13 9.85 14.21
C ASP A 78 -11.28 8.35 13.89
N TYR A 79 -11.55 7.99 12.62
CA TYR A 79 -11.96 6.62 12.25
C TYR A 79 -10.87 5.78 11.59
N GLU A 80 -9.73 6.35 11.23
CA GLU A 80 -8.60 5.68 10.56
C GLU A 80 -9.03 4.96 9.29
N ALA A 81 -8.76 5.58 8.12
CA ALA A 81 -9.00 4.96 6.82
C ALA A 81 -7.92 3.90 6.57
N SER A 82 -8.33 2.64 6.45
CA SER A 82 -7.42 1.49 6.39
C SER A 82 -7.21 0.93 4.97
N ASP A 83 -8.22 1.02 4.09
CA ASP A 83 -8.05 0.59 2.69
C ASP A 83 -9.10 1.24 1.78
N LEU A 84 -8.92 1.08 0.46
CA LEU A 84 -9.73 1.67 -0.60
C LEU A 84 -9.89 0.72 -1.78
N ALA A 85 -11.11 0.56 -2.28
CA ALA A 85 -11.39 -0.26 -3.45
C ALA A 85 -12.29 0.47 -4.46
N TYR A 86 -12.03 0.32 -5.76
CA TYR A 86 -12.87 0.86 -6.82
C TYR A 86 -13.99 -0.11 -7.21
N ASN A 87 -15.21 0.40 -7.34
CA ASN A 87 -16.36 -0.34 -7.85
C ASN A 87 -16.69 0.08 -9.29
N PRO A 88 -16.36 -0.73 -10.29
CA PRO A 88 -16.61 -0.39 -11.69
C PRO A 88 -18.11 -0.30 -12.05
N SER A 89 -18.97 -1.02 -11.32
CA SER A 89 -20.41 -1.06 -11.60
C SER A 89 -21.12 0.25 -11.26
N THR A 90 -20.70 0.91 -10.18
CA THR A 90 -21.27 2.19 -9.71
C THR A 90 -20.38 3.38 -10.01
N ARG A 91 -19.12 3.14 -10.39
CA ARG A 91 -18.06 4.15 -10.52
C ARG A 91 -17.90 4.95 -9.24
N THR A 92 -17.80 4.22 -8.13
CA THR A 92 -17.60 4.75 -6.78
C THR A 92 -16.42 4.04 -6.13
N LEU A 93 -15.98 4.55 -4.99
CA LEU A 93 -14.95 3.95 -4.17
C LEU A 93 -15.55 3.47 -2.86
N PHE A 94 -15.07 2.35 -2.35
CA PHE A 94 -15.36 1.90 -0.99
C PHE A 94 -14.09 2.01 -0.14
N ALA A 95 -14.17 2.76 0.95
CA ALA A 95 -13.12 2.83 1.96
C ALA A 95 -13.57 2.10 3.21
N VAL A 96 -12.69 1.28 3.79
CA VAL A 96 -12.94 0.65 5.09
C VAL A 96 -12.27 1.46 6.19
N MET A 97 -12.94 1.59 7.34
CA MET A 97 -12.47 2.31 8.53
C MET A 97 -12.25 1.31 9.65
N GLY A 98 -11.00 1.22 10.17
CA GLY A 98 -10.61 0.21 11.15
C GLY A 98 -11.05 0.52 12.57
N LYS A 99 -10.78 1.72 13.08
CA LYS A 99 -10.97 2.08 14.49
C LYS A 99 -12.42 2.09 14.97
N GLN A 100 -13.32 2.57 14.13
CA GLN A 100 -14.76 2.40 14.26
C GLN A 100 -15.24 1.79 12.95
N PRO A 101 -15.60 0.50 12.94
CA PRO A 101 -15.81 -0.22 11.69
C PRO A 101 -16.97 0.33 10.85
N PHE A 102 -16.65 0.94 9.73
CA PHE A 102 -17.55 1.39 8.68
C PHE A 102 -17.01 1.04 7.31
N LEU A 103 -17.93 0.79 6.39
CA LEU A 103 -17.67 0.84 4.97
C LEU A 103 -18.23 2.15 4.43
N THR A 104 -17.36 3.02 3.93
CA THR A 104 -17.74 4.34 3.41
C THR A 104 -17.72 4.31 1.89
N GLU A 105 -18.83 4.64 1.25
CA GLU A 105 -18.88 4.81 -0.20
C GLU A 105 -18.60 6.28 -0.55
N LEU A 106 -17.65 6.49 -1.47
CA LEU A 106 -17.19 7.79 -1.94
C LEU A 106 -17.45 7.93 -3.44
N ASN A 107 -17.67 9.16 -3.93
CA ASN A 107 -17.51 9.44 -5.35
C ASN A 107 -16.02 9.54 -5.73
N LEU A 108 -15.71 9.66 -7.02
CA LEU A 108 -14.33 9.75 -7.52
C LEU A 108 -13.61 11.07 -7.17
N ASP A 109 -14.34 12.03 -6.63
CA ASP A 109 -13.78 13.28 -6.09
C ASP A 109 -13.54 13.22 -4.57
N GLY A 110 -13.80 12.07 -3.94
CA GLY A 110 -13.63 11.86 -2.50
C GLY A 110 -14.75 12.46 -1.64
N ASP A 111 -15.94 12.70 -2.20
CA ASP A 111 -17.08 13.09 -1.39
C ASP A 111 -17.81 11.86 -0.86
N VAL A 112 -18.17 11.88 0.41
CA VAL A 112 -18.88 10.77 1.08
C VAL A 112 -20.32 10.71 0.55
N LEU A 113 -20.70 9.57 0.01
CA LEU A 113 -22.05 9.29 -0.47
C LEU A 113 -22.90 8.65 0.64
N ARG A 114 -22.31 7.67 1.36
CA ARG A 114 -22.95 7.00 2.51
C ARG A 114 -21.93 6.27 3.36
N ASN A 115 -22.34 6.01 4.61
CA ASN A 115 -21.62 5.15 5.55
C ASN A 115 -22.47 3.94 5.89
N ILE A 116 -21.87 2.76 5.86
CA ILE A 116 -22.50 1.47 6.17
C ILE A 116 -21.81 0.90 7.41
N PRO A 117 -22.45 0.88 8.58
CA PRO A 117 -21.87 0.29 9.79
C PRO A 117 -21.51 -1.19 9.57
N LEU A 118 -20.32 -1.58 10.04
CA LEU A 118 -19.79 -2.94 10.05
C LEU A 118 -19.90 -3.51 11.48
N ASN A 119 -21.08 -4.03 11.85
CA ASN A 119 -21.30 -4.57 13.17
C ASN A 119 -20.63 -5.92 13.36
N GLY A 120 -19.81 -6.07 14.39
CA GLY A 120 -19.13 -7.33 14.73
C GLY A 120 -17.76 -7.50 14.10
N TRP A 121 -17.33 -6.62 13.17
CA TRP A 121 -15.93 -6.48 12.82
C TRP A 121 -15.18 -5.79 13.97
N ALA A 122 -13.92 -6.15 14.17
CA ALA A 122 -13.11 -5.66 15.29
C ALA A 122 -12.03 -4.66 14.86
N ASN A 123 -11.41 -4.88 13.70
CA ASN A 123 -10.42 -4.03 13.05
C ASN A 123 -10.32 -4.40 11.56
N PRO A 124 -11.31 -4.00 10.73
CA PRO A 124 -11.24 -4.25 9.30
C PRO A 124 -10.14 -3.39 8.68
N GLU A 125 -9.19 -4.03 7.99
CA GLU A 125 -8.01 -3.37 7.44
C GLU A 125 -7.96 -3.40 5.91
N GLY A 126 -8.47 -4.45 5.26
CA GLY A 126 -8.46 -4.55 3.80
C GLY A 126 -9.86 -4.65 3.22
N VAL A 127 -10.07 -4.06 2.02
CA VAL A 127 -11.30 -4.17 1.27
C VAL A 127 -11.04 -4.27 -0.23
N THR A 128 -11.77 -5.15 -0.92
CA THR A 128 -11.75 -5.18 -2.39
C THR A 128 -13.14 -5.45 -2.96
N VAL A 129 -13.40 -4.92 -4.15
CA VAL A 129 -14.65 -5.16 -4.88
C VAL A 129 -14.46 -6.34 -5.83
N MET A 130 -15.31 -7.35 -5.67
CA MET A 130 -15.39 -8.52 -6.52
C MET A 130 -16.54 -8.40 -7.52
N ASP A 131 -16.68 -9.37 -8.41
CA ASP A 131 -17.76 -9.39 -9.41
C ASP A 131 -19.15 -9.36 -8.75
N GLY A 132 -20.12 -8.76 -9.44
CA GLY A 132 -21.54 -8.81 -9.03
C GLY A 132 -21.90 -8.07 -7.75
N GLY A 133 -21.07 -7.12 -7.31
CA GLY A 133 -21.32 -6.29 -6.11
C GLY A 133 -20.96 -6.99 -4.80
N TYR A 134 -20.13 -8.04 -4.86
CA TYR A 134 -19.51 -8.63 -3.68
C TYR A 134 -18.27 -7.83 -3.29
N LEU A 135 -18.00 -7.76 -1.99
CA LEU A 135 -16.79 -7.21 -1.43
C LEU A 135 -16.15 -8.25 -0.51
N ALA A 136 -14.83 -8.38 -0.58
CA ALA A 136 -14.07 -9.09 0.43
C ALA A 136 -13.48 -8.08 1.43
N ILE A 137 -13.60 -8.37 2.72
CA ILE A 137 -13.10 -7.53 3.83
C ILE A 137 -12.24 -8.43 4.71
N THR A 138 -11.00 -8.00 4.97
CA THR A 138 -10.12 -8.64 5.97
C THR A 138 -10.27 -7.95 7.31
N ASP A 139 -10.23 -8.70 8.41
CA ASP A 139 -10.19 -8.17 9.77
C ASP A 139 -8.92 -8.68 10.47
N GLU A 140 -8.03 -7.75 10.82
CA GLU A 140 -6.75 -8.06 11.43
C GLU A 140 -6.91 -8.73 12.81
N ARG A 141 -7.86 -8.27 13.62
CA ARG A 141 -8.06 -8.79 14.98
C ARG A 141 -8.83 -10.09 15.04
N LEU A 142 -9.72 -10.30 14.09
CA LEU A 142 -10.47 -11.57 13.96
C LEU A 142 -9.67 -12.60 13.18
N HIS A 143 -8.59 -12.21 12.52
CA HIS A 143 -7.76 -13.04 11.63
C HIS A 143 -8.57 -13.72 10.54
N ASP A 144 -9.58 -13.03 10.02
CA ASP A 144 -10.49 -13.59 9.06
C ASP A 144 -10.71 -12.72 7.81
N LEU A 145 -11.31 -13.33 6.82
CA LEU A 145 -11.82 -12.70 5.62
C LEU A 145 -13.30 -13.04 5.48
N THR A 146 -14.13 -12.02 5.33
CA THR A 146 -15.54 -12.17 5.04
C THR A 146 -15.87 -11.67 3.65
N VAL A 147 -16.76 -12.36 2.93
CA VAL A 147 -17.29 -11.87 1.66
C VAL A 147 -18.74 -11.47 1.84
N VAL A 148 -19.01 -10.19 1.60
CA VAL A 148 -20.30 -9.56 1.79
C VAL A 148 -20.87 -9.10 0.46
N LYS A 149 -22.19 -8.97 0.35
CA LYS A 149 -22.83 -8.33 -0.81
C LYS A 149 -23.33 -6.95 -0.45
N VAL A 150 -22.94 -5.97 -1.25
CA VAL A 150 -23.34 -4.57 -1.06
C VAL A 150 -24.07 -4.06 -2.31
N ASP A 151 -25.23 -3.48 -2.08
CA ASP A 151 -26.03 -2.81 -3.13
C ASP A 151 -26.56 -1.45 -2.64
N ALA A 152 -27.33 -0.77 -3.47
CA ALA A 152 -27.86 0.56 -3.16
C ALA A 152 -28.79 0.57 -1.92
N THR A 153 -29.33 -0.57 -1.50
CA THR A 153 -30.25 -0.69 -0.36
C THR A 153 -29.56 -1.13 0.93
N THR A 154 -28.29 -1.51 0.86
CA THR A 154 -27.51 -1.95 2.02
C THR A 154 -27.26 -0.77 2.95
N THR A 155 -27.76 -0.85 4.18
CA THR A 155 -27.63 0.20 5.20
C THR A 155 -26.81 -0.21 6.42
N VAL A 156 -26.57 -1.51 6.61
CA VAL A 156 -25.79 -2.09 7.70
C VAL A 156 -25.34 -3.48 7.29
N LEU A 157 -24.17 -3.90 7.76
CA LEU A 157 -23.67 -5.27 7.64
C LEU A 157 -23.37 -5.80 9.03
N ASN A 158 -23.76 -7.07 9.30
CA ASN A 158 -23.44 -7.74 10.55
C ASN A 158 -22.52 -8.93 10.21
N HIS A 159 -21.35 -8.98 10.79
CA HIS A 159 -20.34 -10.02 10.54
C HIS A 159 -20.92 -11.44 10.69
N ALA A 160 -21.76 -11.64 11.71
CA ALA A 160 -22.40 -12.94 11.98
C ALA A 160 -23.35 -13.45 10.88
N ASP A 161 -23.76 -12.59 9.93
CA ASP A 161 -24.63 -12.97 8.81
C ASP A 161 -23.84 -13.59 7.64
N PHE A 162 -22.51 -13.55 7.68
CA PHE A 162 -21.62 -13.97 6.59
C PHE A 162 -20.70 -15.13 7.01
N LEU A 163 -20.26 -15.89 6.00
CA LEU A 163 -19.25 -16.92 6.21
C LEU A 163 -17.88 -16.24 6.41
N SER A 164 -17.25 -16.55 7.53
CA SER A 164 -15.89 -16.12 7.85
C SER A 164 -14.89 -17.20 7.41
N HIS A 165 -13.81 -16.76 6.78
CA HIS A 165 -12.71 -17.61 6.32
C HIS A 165 -11.46 -17.28 7.15
N ASP A 166 -10.97 -18.25 7.90
CA ASP A 166 -9.78 -18.13 8.74
C ASP A 166 -8.54 -17.89 7.87
N LEU A 167 -7.86 -16.75 8.11
CA LEU A 167 -6.60 -16.40 7.46
C LEU A 167 -5.38 -16.98 8.20
N GLY A 168 -5.59 -17.50 9.41
CA GLY A 168 -4.54 -17.97 10.31
C GLY A 168 -3.84 -16.84 11.04
N GLU A 169 -3.20 -17.19 12.15
CA GLU A 169 -2.39 -16.24 12.91
C GLU A 169 -1.10 -15.88 12.14
N SER A 170 -0.78 -14.60 12.05
CA SER A 170 0.53 -14.17 11.57
C SER A 170 1.60 -14.61 12.58
N PRO A 171 2.73 -15.20 12.11
CA PRO A 171 3.83 -15.60 12.99
C PRO A 171 4.39 -14.48 13.90
N ASN A 172 4.10 -13.25 13.57
CA ASN A 172 4.61 -12.04 14.24
C ASN A 172 3.59 -11.34 15.16
N GLY A 173 2.51 -11.99 15.55
CA GLY A 173 1.50 -11.44 16.46
C GLY A 173 0.53 -10.47 15.78
N ASN A 174 0.35 -9.24 16.31
CA ASN A 174 -0.61 -8.24 15.84
C ASN A 174 -0.29 -7.60 14.47
N LYS A 175 0.49 -8.26 13.63
CA LYS A 175 0.86 -7.84 12.28
C LYS A 175 0.26 -8.83 11.30
N GLY A 176 -1.01 -8.62 10.97
CA GLY A 176 -1.85 -9.56 10.26
C GLY A 176 -1.91 -9.35 8.75
N TYR A 177 -3.05 -9.76 8.20
CA TYR A 177 -3.38 -9.61 6.79
C TYR A 177 -4.13 -8.30 6.61
N GLU A 178 -3.42 -7.24 6.19
CA GLU A 178 -3.99 -5.91 6.05
C GLU A 178 -4.49 -5.65 4.62
N ALA A 179 -3.83 -6.21 3.62
CA ALA A 179 -4.11 -5.92 2.23
C ALA A 179 -4.90 -7.03 1.53
N VAL A 180 -5.88 -6.67 0.69
CA VAL A 180 -6.59 -7.60 -0.18
C VAL A 180 -6.99 -6.94 -1.49
N VAL A 181 -6.82 -7.67 -2.62
CA VAL A 181 -7.29 -7.20 -3.93
C VAL A 181 -7.87 -8.35 -4.75
N TRP A 182 -8.91 -8.05 -5.52
CA TRP A 182 -9.54 -8.98 -6.45
C TRP A 182 -8.88 -8.93 -7.82
N ASP A 183 -8.28 -10.04 -8.25
CA ASP A 183 -7.77 -10.24 -9.61
C ASP A 183 -8.84 -10.99 -10.42
N ALA A 184 -9.67 -10.20 -11.12
CA ALA A 184 -10.77 -10.73 -11.93
C ALA A 184 -10.26 -11.59 -13.10
N SER A 185 -9.08 -11.28 -13.65
CA SER A 185 -8.49 -12.00 -14.78
C SER A 185 -8.11 -13.44 -14.41
N LYS A 186 -7.64 -13.64 -13.18
CA LYS A 186 -7.18 -14.92 -12.65
C LYS A 186 -8.17 -15.55 -11.68
N GLN A 187 -9.33 -14.91 -11.45
CA GLN A 187 -10.40 -15.33 -10.53
C GLN A 187 -9.84 -15.70 -9.15
N ARG A 188 -9.11 -14.75 -8.55
CA ARG A 188 -8.48 -14.94 -7.24
C ARG A 188 -8.47 -13.65 -6.41
N LEU A 189 -8.49 -13.81 -5.10
CA LEU A 189 -8.03 -12.79 -4.19
C LEU A 189 -6.51 -12.89 -4.07
N VAL A 190 -5.83 -11.74 -4.11
CA VAL A 190 -4.45 -11.61 -3.65
C VAL A 190 -4.52 -10.97 -2.28
N ILE A 191 -3.90 -11.60 -1.30
CA ILE A 191 -3.95 -11.22 0.12
C ILE A 191 -2.52 -10.91 0.56
N GLY A 192 -2.34 -9.78 1.23
CA GLY A 192 -1.05 -9.32 1.71
C GLY A 192 -0.90 -9.43 3.22
N GLU A 193 0.22 -10.02 3.67
CA GLU A 193 0.68 -9.97 5.06
C GLU A 193 1.53 -8.69 5.26
N GLU A 194 1.27 -7.92 6.33
CA GLU A 194 1.94 -6.63 6.55
C GLU A 194 3.44 -6.80 6.76
N ARG A 195 3.86 -7.68 7.69
CA ARG A 195 5.28 -7.82 8.10
C ARG A 195 5.65 -9.24 8.50
N PRO A 196 6.64 -9.84 7.79
CA PRO A 196 7.28 -9.31 6.59
C PRO A 196 6.28 -9.26 5.42
N PRO A 197 6.43 -8.34 4.45
CA PRO A 197 5.58 -8.31 3.27
C PRO A 197 5.58 -9.64 2.55
N ARG A 198 4.38 -10.25 2.42
CA ARG A 198 4.18 -11.51 1.72
C ARG A 198 2.84 -11.51 1.02
N LEU A 199 2.77 -12.17 -0.12
CA LEU A 199 1.56 -12.31 -0.89
C LEU A 199 1.07 -13.77 -0.88
N TYR A 200 -0.25 -13.89 -0.88
CA TYR A 200 -0.95 -15.17 -0.99
C TYR A 200 -2.05 -15.05 -2.03
N GLU A 201 -2.40 -16.14 -2.68
CA GLU A 201 -3.60 -16.20 -3.50
C GLU A 201 -4.65 -17.12 -2.87
N TRP A 202 -5.91 -16.77 -3.06
CA TRP A 202 -7.04 -17.64 -2.76
C TRP A 202 -8.02 -17.59 -3.92
N LYS A 203 -8.25 -18.73 -4.55
CA LYS A 203 -9.16 -18.82 -5.70
C LYS A 203 -10.59 -18.57 -5.27
N SER A 204 -11.34 -17.88 -6.12
CA SER A 204 -12.75 -17.59 -5.90
C SER A 204 -13.53 -17.64 -7.23
N ASN A 205 -14.84 -17.84 -7.12
CA ASN A 205 -15.74 -17.71 -8.27
C ASN A 205 -16.19 -16.26 -8.53
N GLY A 206 -15.62 -15.28 -7.82
CA GLY A 206 -16.01 -13.86 -7.90
C GLY A 206 -17.35 -13.50 -7.25
N GLN A 207 -18.12 -14.49 -6.82
CA GLN A 207 -19.46 -14.34 -6.25
C GLN A 207 -19.52 -14.79 -4.77
N GLY A 208 -18.46 -14.55 -4.05
CA GLY A 208 -18.41 -14.78 -2.61
C GLY A 208 -18.02 -16.19 -2.17
N GLN A 209 -17.70 -17.09 -3.09
CA GLN A 209 -17.24 -18.43 -2.74
C GLN A 209 -15.74 -18.56 -2.97
N LEU A 210 -15.01 -18.80 -1.89
CA LEU A 210 -13.60 -19.18 -1.95
C LEU A 210 -13.50 -20.69 -2.18
N THR A 211 -12.49 -21.12 -2.94
CA THR A 211 -12.28 -22.52 -3.31
C THR A 211 -10.84 -22.94 -3.04
N GLY A 212 -10.67 -24.15 -2.49
CA GLY A 212 -9.35 -24.65 -2.10
C GLY A 212 -8.80 -23.93 -0.87
N GLU A 213 -7.49 -23.89 -0.77
CA GLU A 213 -6.75 -23.26 0.33
C GLU A 213 -5.99 -22.04 -0.17
N LYS A 214 -5.69 -21.11 0.74
CA LYS A 214 -4.77 -20.00 0.52
C LYS A 214 -3.36 -20.53 0.26
N THR A 215 -2.74 -20.09 -0.83
CA THR A 215 -1.39 -20.52 -1.24
C THR A 215 -0.44 -19.33 -1.40
N PRO A 216 0.86 -19.46 -1.03
CA PRO A 216 1.80 -18.36 -1.15
C PRO A 216 2.09 -18.01 -2.62
N LEU A 217 2.28 -16.71 -2.87
CA LEU A 217 2.80 -16.15 -4.12
C LEU A 217 4.25 -15.72 -3.95
N PRO A 218 5.03 -15.62 -5.05
CA PRO A 218 6.36 -15.00 -5.01
C PRO A 218 6.29 -13.61 -4.39
N SER A 219 7.17 -13.33 -3.43
CA SER A 219 7.19 -12.07 -2.68
C SER A 219 8.62 -11.56 -2.44
N ASP A 220 9.61 -12.20 -3.05
CA ASP A 220 11.03 -11.86 -2.84
C ASP A 220 11.40 -10.47 -3.40
N SER A 221 10.61 -9.97 -4.37
CA SER A 221 10.75 -8.64 -4.96
C SER A 221 10.07 -7.53 -4.17
N LEU A 222 9.33 -7.86 -3.09
CA LEU A 222 8.70 -6.87 -2.21
C LEU A 222 9.74 -6.29 -1.22
N ASP A 223 10.60 -5.42 -1.71
CA ASP A 223 11.53 -4.67 -0.85
C ASP A 223 10.83 -3.46 -0.21
N LEU A 224 9.90 -3.76 0.69
CA LEU A 224 9.09 -2.81 1.44
C LEU A 224 9.22 -3.06 2.95
N ARG A 225 9.14 -1.99 3.74
CA ARG A 225 9.14 -2.09 5.22
C ARG A 225 7.88 -2.72 5.78
N ASN A 226 6.76 -2.45 5.14
CA ASN A 226 5.46 -3.05 5.41
C ASN A 226 4.65 -3.07 4.11
N LEU A 227 3.58 -3.83 4.10
CA LEU A 227 2.59 -3.84 3.04
C LEU A 227 1.26 -3.36 3.63
N SER A 228 0.89 -2.10 3.36
CA SER A 228 -0.34 -1.49 3.89
C SER A 228 -1.55 -1.83 3.03
N ALA A 229 -1.43 -1.79 1.70
CA ALA A 229 -2.54 -2.07 0.80
C ALA A 229 -2.10 -2.71 -0.51
N LEU A 230 -3.05 -3.32 -1.21
CA LEU A 230 -2.90 -3.83 -2.56
C LEU A 230 -3.95 -3.21 -3.49
N GLY A 231 -3.52 -2.78 -4.66
CA GLY A 231 -4.37 -2.43 -5.79
C GLY A 231 -4.08 -3.31 -7.00
N ILE A 232 -4.90 -3.22 -8.00
CA ILE A 232 -4.66 -3.83 -9.31
C ILE A 232 -5.06 -2.84 -10.40
N ASP A 233 -4.24 -2.73 -11.44
CA ASP A 233 -4.66 -2.03 -12.65
C ASP A 233 -5.47 -2.99 -13.53
N PRO A 234 -6.77 -2.71 -13.75
CA PRO A 234 -7.61 -3.60 -14.56
C PRO A 234 -7.22 -3.65 -16.04
N ARG A 235 -6.39 -2.71 -16.52
CA ARG A 235 -5.92 -2.63 -17.92
C ARG A 235 -4.74 -3.55 -18.19
N THR A 236 -3.78 -3.60 -17.25
CA THR A 236 -2.54 -4.39 -17.39
C THR A 236 -2.57 -5.69 -16.59
N GLY A 237 -3.37 -5.75 -15.52
CA GLY A 237 -3.33 -6.84 -14.53
C GLY A 237 -2.16 -6.73 -13.56
N HIS A 238 -1.38 -5.64 -13.59
CA HIS A 238 -0.28 -5.40 -12.67
C HIS A 238 -0.79 -5.09 -11.27
N LEU A 239 -0.08 -5.60 -10.26
CA LEU A 239 -0.38 -5.32 -8.87
C LEU A 239 0.29 -4.01 -8.44
N LEU A 240 -0.41 -3.28 -7.60
CA LEU A 240 0.07 -2.08 -6.92
C LEU A 240 0.26 -2.42 -5.44
N ALA A 241 1.48 -2.37 -4.94
CA ALA A 241 1.81 -2.66 -3.54
C ALA A 241 2.17 -1.35 -2.81
N LEU A 242 1.33 -0.97 -1.85
CA LEU A 242 1.48 0.25 -1.08
C LEU A 242 2.21 -0.02 0.23
N SER A 243 3.16 0.85 0.58
CA SER A 243 3.86 0.84 1.86
C SER A 243 3.85 2.21 2.52
N ALA A 244 3.15 2.32 3.65
CA ALA A 244 3.15 3.52 4.48
C ALA A 244 4.55 3.82 5.04
N ASP A 245 5.22 2.81 5.57
CA ASP A 245 6.54 2.98 6.20
C ASP A 245 7.68 3.26 5.22
N SER A 246 7.55 2.77 3.98
CA SER A 246 8.49 3.12 2.90
C SER A 246 8.11 4.41 2.19
N ASN A 247 6.92 4.99 2.42
CA ASN A 247 6.35 6.10 1.67
C ASN A 247 6.43 5.86 0.16
N MET A 248 5.95 4.71 -0.30
CA MET A 248 6.14 4.24 -1.66
C MET A 248 4.97 3.41 -2.14
N LEU A 249 4.64 3.53 -3.42
CA LEU A 249 3.81 2.62 -4.18
C LEU A 249 4.70 1.91 -5.21
N LEU A 250 4.66 0.58 -5.24
CA LEU A 250 5.33 -0.25 -6.25
C LEU A 250 4.32 -0.78 -7.25
N GLU A 251 4.72 -0.85 -8.51
CA GLU A 251 4.07 -1.64 -9.53
C GLU A 251 4.80 -2.97 -9.70
N LEU A 252 4.05 -4.07 -9.68
CA LEU A 252 4.55 -5.42 -9.88
C LEU A 252 3.87 -6.03 -11.11
N ASP A 253 4.65 -6.68 -11.95
CA ASP A 253 4.11 -7.42 -13.08
C ASP A 253 3.39 -8.72 -12.66
N GLU A 254 2.93 -9.50 -13.64
CA GLU A 254 2.25 -10.78 -13.39
C GLU A 254 3.14 -11.85 -12.74
N GLN A 255 4.46 -11.71 -12.83
CA GLN A 255 5.45 -12.58 -12.21
C GLN A 255 5.80 -12.14 -10.79
N GLY A 256 5.34 -10.95 -10.37
CA GLY A 256 5.64 -10.33 -9.09
C GLY A 256 6.96 -9.55 -9.09
N GLU A 257 7.54 -9.28 -10.26
CA GLU A 257 8.75 -8.47 -10.40
C GLU A 257 8.39 -6.98 -10.41
N GLN A 258 9.26 -6.16 -9.83
CA GLN A 258 9.07 -4.71 -9.79
C GLN A 258 9.26 -4.10 -11.18
N VAL A 259 8.28 -3.33 -11.64
CA VAL A 259 8.27 -2.61 -12.91
C VAL A 259 8.59 -1.13 -12.71
N SER A 260 7.81 -0.45 -11.89
CA SER A 260 7.96 0.97 -11.62
C SER A 260 7.58 1.30 -10.17
N PHE A 261 7.89 2.52 -9.74
CA PHE A 261 7.48 2.98 -8.42
C PHE A 261 7.11 4.46 -8.41
N MET A 262 6.32 4.87 -7.42
CA MET A 262 6.04 6.25 -7.09
C MET A 262 6.40 6.53 -5.64
N THR A 263 7.19 7.58 -5.40
CA THR A 263 7.45 8.04 -4.03
C THR A 263 6.32 8.93 -3.53
N LEU A 264 5.87 8.71 -2.29
CA LEU A 264 4.80 9.47 -1.65
C LEU A 264 5.33 10.64 -0.79
N LEU A 265 6.58 11.01 -1.01
CA LEU A 265 7.23 12.13 -0.32
C LEU A 265 6.80 13.47 -0.93
N GLY A 266 6.65 14.49 -0.08
CA GLY A 266 6.39 15.86 -0.53
C GLY A 266 7.47 16.39 -1.48
N GLY A 267 7.03 17.12 -2.50
CA GLY A 267 7.90 17.65 -3.57
C GLY A 267 8.06 16.72 -4.78
N PHE A 268 7.51 15.50 -4.74
CA PHE A 268 7.47 14.54 -5.85
C PHE A 268 6.05 14.34 -6.34
N ASN A 269 5.87 13.97 -7.60
CA ASN A 269 4.58 13.66 -8.20
C ASN A 269 3.48 14.73 -7.96
N GLY A 270 3.89 16.00 -7.83
CA GLY A 270 3.01 17.14 -7.54
C GLY A 270 2.58 17.29 -6.07
N LEU A 271 2.91 16.35 -5.19
CA LEU A 271 2.54 16.40 -3.77
C LEU A 271 3.18 17.60 -3.06
N GLN A 272 2.37 18.39 -2.33
CA GLN A 272 2.87 19.49 -1.49
C GLN A 272 3.53 18.98 -0.21
N HIS A 273 2.98 17.91 0.37
CA HIS A 273 3.49 17.28 1.59
C HIS A 273 3.58 15.77 1.39
N THR A 274 4.43 15.12 2.20
CA THR A 274 4.46 13.66 2.29
C THR A 274 3.10 13.14 2.70
N ILE A 275 2.58 12.11 2.02
CA ILE A 275 1.34 11.45 2.42
C ILE A 275 1.57 10.79 3.78
N PRO A 276 0.84 11.19 4.83
CA PRO A 276 0.99 10.59 6.14
C PRO A 276 0.32 9.21 6.13
N ARG A 277 1.05 8.16 6.49
CA ARG A 277 0.51 6.78 6.58
C ARG A 277 -0.50 6.44 5.48
N ALA A 278 -0.01 6.27 4.24
CA ALA A 278 -0.83 5.85 3.12
C ALA A 278 -1.28 4.39 3.36
N GLU A 279 -2.60 4.17 3.51
CA GLU A 279 -3.14 2.87 3.94
C GLU A 279 -4.07 2.22 2.91
N GLY A 280 -4.57 2.95 1.91
CA GLY A 280 -5.42 2.38 0.87
C GLY A 280 -5.06 2.86 -0.53
N VAL A 281 -5.18 1.96 -1.51
CA VAL A 281 -4.92 2.25 -2.93
C VAL A 281 -5.92 1.56 -3.84
N ALA A 282 -6.45 2.29 -4.82
CA ALA A 282 -7.32 1.75 -5.86
C ALA A 282 -7.01 2.39 -7.21
N MET A 283 -7.28 1.68 -8.29
CA MET A 283 -7.20 2.20 -9.66
C MET A 283 -8.52 1.94 -10.41
N ASP A 284 -8.98 2.92 -11.18
CA ASP A 284 -10.18 2.77 -11.99
C ASP A 284 -9.89 2.26 -13.40
N ASP A 285 -10.95 2.01 -14.18
CA ASP A 285 -10.86 1.52 -15.56
C ASP A 285 -10.19 2.51 -16.53
N GLN A 286 -10.04 3.77 -16.14
CA GLN A 286 -9.39 4.82 -16.91
C GLN A 286 -7.91 4.97 -16.54
N GLY A 287 -7.45 4.27 -15.50
CA GLY A 287 -6.11 4.39 -14.97
C GLY A 287 -5.94 5.53 -13.97
N THR A 288 -7.03 6.10 -13.45
CA THR A 288 -6.93 7.06 -12.36
C THR A 288 -6.60 6.33 -11.05
N LEU A 289 -5.60 6.81 -10.35
CA LEU A 289 -5.14 6.24 -9.10
C LEU A 289 -5.70 7.03 -7.91
N TYR A 290 -6.24 6.31 -6.94
CA TYR A 290 -6.83 6.86 -5.73
C TYR A 290 -6.10 6.31 -4.50
N MET A 291 -5.93 7.16 -3.49
CA MET A 291 -5.36 6.73 -2.20
C MET A 291 -6.12 7.35 -1.04
N VAL A 292 -6.10 6.64 0.09
CA VAL A 292 -6.48 7.18 1.39
C VAL A 292 -5.33 7.03 2.37
N SER A 293 -5.30 7.91 3.37
CA SER A 293 -4.28 7.90 4.41
C SER A 293 -4.86 8.23 5.78
N GLU A 294 -4.12 7.91 6.83
CA GLU A 294 -4.40 8.44 8.17
C GLU A 294 -3.85 9.86 8.35
N PRO A 295 -4.58 10.77 9.02
CA PRO A 295 -5.99 10.64 9.41
C PRO A 295 -6.88 10.90 8.18
N ALA A 296 -7.70 9.98 7.74
CA ALA A 296 -8.73 10.04 6.69
C ALA A 296 -8.58 11.18 5.65
N LEU A 297 -7.49 11.17 4.88
CA LEU A 297 -7.24 12.08 3.76
C LEU A 297 -7.36 11.31 2.46
N PHE A 298 -7.90 11.98 1.45
CA PHE A 298 -8.11 11.43 0.11
C PHE A 298 -7.17 12.10 -0.89
N TYR A 299 -6.63 11.29 -1.79
CA TYR A 299 -5.76 11.71 -2.88
C TYR A 299 -6.24 11.10 -4.19
N ARG A 300 -6.06 11.84 -5.28
CA ARG A 300 -6.24 11.35 -6.64
C ARG A 300 -5.03 11.73 -7.49
N PHE A 301 -4.56 10.77 -8.28
CA PHE A 301 -3.46 10.96 -9.22
C PHE A 301 -3.92 10.58 -10.61
N THR A 302 -3.45 11.33 -11.60
CA THR A 302 -3.71 11.08 -13.00
C THR A 302 -2.41 10.99 -13.77
N GLU A 303 -2.40 10.18 -14.82
CA GLU A 303 -1.30 10.13 -15.76
C GLU A 303 -1.19 11.48 -16.50
N GLY A 304 0.04 12.05 -16.57
CA GLY A 304 0.33 13.38 -17.11
C GLY A 304 0.53 13.41 -18.63
#